data_a7433169343140dab1574b212a855c3e
#
_entry.id   a7433169343140dab1574b212a855c3e
#
_cell.length_a   1.000
_cell.length_b   1.000
_cell.length_c   1.000
_cell.angle_alpha   90.00
_cell.angle_beta   90.00
_cell.angle_gamma   90.00
#
_symmetry.space_group_name_H-M   'P 1'
#
loop_
_entity.id
_entity.type
_entity.pdbx_description
1 polymer ?
#
loop_
_entity_poly.entity_id
_entity_poly.type
_entity_poly.pdbx_seq_one_letter_code
_entity_poly.pdbx_strand_id
1 'polypeptide(L)'
;MSKDKVIVNSWNEWDPLKHVIVGKADGCCIPAPEPALDAKVPEDSDMKGSHGPRTKDTVDKANELLNNFASMLEKRGIKVDRPVPLNHNQKISTPDWKVDSMFGCMPARDIILTVGNEMLEATMSYRCRWFEYLNYRPLIKKYFEQDKNMRHETAPKPRLTDAD
;
A
#
# COMPACT_ATOMS: atom_id res chain seq x y z
N MET A 1 -15.27 -28.63 -17.91
CA MET A 1 -15.00 -27.19 -18.08
C MET A 1 -14.58 -26.65 -16.71
N SER A 2 -13.33 -26.26 -16.55
CA SER A 2 -12.89 -25.56 -15.31
C SER A 2 -13.68 -24.25 -15.21
N LYS A 3 -14.44 -24.05 -14.13
CA LYS A 3 -15.05 -22.75 -13.85
C LYS A 3 -13.94 -21.74 -13.79
N ASP A 4 -14.00 -20.67 -14.57
CA ASP A 4 -13.04 -19.59 -14.50
C ASP A 4 -13.00 -19.10 -13.05
N LYS A 5 -11.77 -18.99 -12.52
CA LYS A 5 -11.55 -18.58 -11.13
C LYS A 5 -11.80 -17.09 -11.03
N VAL A 6 -12.76 -16.68 -10.22
CA VAL A 6 -13.03 -15.28 -9.89
C VAL A 6 -12.30 -14.95 -8.59
N ILE A 7 -11.41 -13.97 -8.62
CA ILE A 7 -10.62 -13.52 -7.47
C ILE A 7 -11.03 -12.10 -7.08
N VAL A 8 -11.16 -11.22 -8.06
CA VAL A 8 -11.52 -9.81 -7.84
C VAL A 8 -13.00 -9.64 -8.14
N ASN A 9 -13.78 -9.38 -7.10
CA ASN A 9 -15.25 -9.29 -7.20
C ASN A 9 -15.83 -8.52 -6.00
N SER A 10 -15.73 -7.19 -6.02
CA SER A 10 -16.17 -6.32 -4.93
C SER A 10 -17.13 -5.26 -5.45
N TRP A 11 -18.44 -5.52 -5.38
CA TRP A 11 -19.50 -4.67 -5.92
C TRP A 11 -20.13 -3.75 -4.88
N ASN A 12 -19.89 -4.02 -3.60
CA ASN A 12 -20.40 -3.24 -2.47
C ASN A 12 -19.58 -3.53 -1.20
N GLU A 13 -19.87 -2.82 -0.12
CA GLU A 13 -19.13 -2.92 1.16
C GLU A 13 -19.82 -3.80 2.22
N TRP A 14 -20.99 -4.37 1.93
CA TRP A 14 -21.82 -5.12 2.89
C TRP A 14 -21.94 -6.61 2.60
N ASP A 15 -21.54 -7.07 1.43
CA ASP A 15 -21.47 -8.49 1.13
C ASP A 15 -20.41 -9.20 1.99
N PRO A 16 -20.60 -10.49 2.30
CA PRO A 16 -19.63 -11.23 3.08
C PRO A 16 -18.23 -11.21 2.47
N LEU A 17 -17.25 -10.73 3.23
CA LEU A 17 -15.85 -10.70 2.83
C LEU A 17 -15.32 -12.12 2.61
N LYS A 18 -14.71 -12.39 1.48
CA LYS A 18 -14.14 -13.71 1.12
C LYS A 18 -12.62 -13.69 0.98
N HIS A 19 -12.07 -12.56 0.54
CA HIS A 19 -10.66 -12.41 0.25
C HIS A 19 -10.22 -10.98 0.50
N VAL A 20 -9.08 -10.78 1.17
CA VAL A 20 -8.56 -9.46 1.52
C VAL A 20 -7.04 -9.43 1.47
N ILE A 21 -6.48 -8.25 1.23
CA ILE A 21 -5.05 -7.99 1.39
C ILE A 21 -4.85 -7.22 2.70
N VAL A 22 -4.07 -7.81 3.60
CA VAL A 22 -3.63 -7.17 4.85
C VAL A 22 -2.18 -6.75 4.70
N GLY A 23 -1.88 -5.48 4.93
CA GLY A 23 -0.54 -4.93 4.80
C GLY A 23 0.50 -5.49 5.76
N LYS A 24 1.76 -5.07 5.58
CA LYS A 24 2.89 -5.41 6.45
C LYS A 24 3.63 -4.15 6.87
N ALA A 25 4.22 -4.17 8.07
CA ALA A 25 5.04 -3.08 8.58
C ALA A 25 6.55 -3.24 8.27
N ASP A 26 6.94 -4.36 7.64
CA ASP A 26 8.33 -4.63 7.31
C ASP A 26 8.92 -3.49 6.47
N GLY A 27 10.10 -3.04 6.87
CA GLY A 27 10.83 -1.99 6.18
C GLY A 27 10.18 -0.61 6.21
N CYS A 28 9.12 -0.38 6.99
CA CYS A 28 8.51 0.94 7.14
C CYS A 28 9.51 2.00 7.57
N CYS A 29 9.41 3.16 6.95
CA CYS A 29 10.21 4.34 7.26
C CYS A 29 9.34 5.46 7.86
N ILE A 30 9.98 6.37 8.58
CA ILE A 30 9.52 7.74 8.73
C ILE A 30 9.91 8.40 7.41
N PRO A 31 8.97 8.95 6.64
CA PRO A 31 9.30 9.50 5.33
C PRO A 31 10.21 10.72 5.44
N ALA A 32 11.07 10.90 4.45
CA ALA A 32 11.90 12.08 4.36
C ALA A 32 11.04 13.34 4.21
N PRO A 33 11.51 14.50 4.71
CA PRO A 33 10.83 15.77 4.54
C PRO A 33 10.51 16.06 3.08
N GLU A 34 9.30 16.48 2.83
CA GLU A 34 8.81 16.96 1.54
C GLU A 34 7.69 17.99 1.77
N PRO A 35 7.47 18.96 0.86
CA PRO A 35 6.59 20.09 1.11
C PRO A 35 5.18 19.69 1.57
N ALA A 36 4.57 18.71 0.92
CA ALA A 36 3.21 18.28 1.23
C ALA A 36 3.10 17.55 2.58
N LEU A 37 4.17 16.87 3.01
CA LEU A 37 4.23 16.21 4.31
C LEU A 37 4.54 17.20 5.41
N ASP A 38 5.51 18.09 5.20
CA ASP A 38 5.96 19.07 6.18
C ASP A 38 4.84 20.04 6.56
N ALA A 39 3.96 20.38 5.61
CA ALA A 39 2.78 21.20 5.87
C ALA A 39 1.79 20.58 6.89
N LYS A 40 1.90 19.27 7.17
CA LYS A 40 1.03 18.54 8.11
C LYS A 40 1.71 18.15 9.41
N VAL A 41 3.03 18.28 9.49
CA VAL A 41 3.78 18.00 10.71
C VAL A 41 3.78 19.26 11.57
N PRO A 42 3.23 19.23 12.80
CA PRO A 42 3.27 20.37 13.71
C PRO A 42 4.70 20.87 13.93
N GLU A 43 4.87 22.19 14.07
CA GLU A 43 6.17 22.81 14.28
C GLU A 43 6.90 22.33 15.54
N ASP A 44 6.12 21.96 16.57
CA ASP A 44 6.59 21.47 17.87
C ASP A 44 6.69 19.95 17.94
N SER A 45 6.53 19.25 16.81
CA SER A 45 6.62 17.79 16.76
C SER A 45 8.06 17.32 16.85
N ASP A 46 8.35 16.39 17.76
CA ASP A 46 9.64 15.68 17.85
C ASP A 46 10.00 14.91 16.54
N MET A 47 9.01 14.70 15.68
CA MET A 47 9.21 14.03 14.40
C MET A 47 9.62 14.96 13.28
N LYS A 48 9.60 16.27 13.49
CA LYS A 48 9.95 17.25 12.45
C LYS A 48 11.41 17.07 12.04
N GLY A 49 11.63 16.84 10.74
CA GLY A 49 12.96 16.60 10.18
C GLY A 49 13.54 15.20 10.43
N SER A 50 12.90 14.38 11.26
CA SER A 50 13.30 12.98 11.42
C SER A 50 12.88 12.15 10.21
N HIS A 51 13.76 11.30 9.70
CA HIS A 51 13.43 10.35 8.65
C HIS A 51 14.32 9.11 8.72
N GLY A 52 13.90 8.06 8.03
CA GLY A 52 14.63 6.79 7.95
C GLY A 52 13.86 5.61 8.51
N PRO A 53 14.50 4.45 8.66
CA PRO A 53 13.84 3.23 9.12
C PRO A 53 13.23 3.40 10.51
N ARG A 54 12.01 2.89 10.68
CA ARG A 54 11.42 2.77 12.02
C ARG A 54 12.19 1.73 12.83
N THR A 55 12.17 1.88 14.15
CA THR A 55 12.85 0.94 15.04
C THR A 55 12.28 -0.46 14.89
N LYS A 56 13.12 -1.47 15.08
CA LYS A 56 12.70 -2.88 15.02
C LYS A 56 11.51 -3.17 15.95
N ASP A 57 11.56 -2.67 17.17
CA ASP A 57 10.47 -2.84 18.16
C ASP A 57 9.13 -2.29 17.65
N THR A 58 9.13 -1.11 17.03
CA THR A 58 7.93 -0.51 16.43
C THR A 58 7.39 -1.37 15.29
N VAL A 59 8.27 -1.87 14.41
CA VAL A 59 7.89 -2.73 13.28
C VAL A 59 7.36 -4.07 13.77
N ASP A 60 8.01 -4.69 14.74
CA ASP A 60 7.61 -5.97 15.31
C ASP A 60 6.22 -5.88 15.96
N LYS A 61 5.97 -4.86 16.78
CA LYS A 61 4.65 -4.61 17.39
C LYS A 61 3.55 -4.39 16.35
N ALA A 62 3.83 -3.60 15.32
CA ALA A 62 2.89 -3.37 14.24
C ALA A 62 2.59 -4.66 13.47
N ASN A 63 3.61 -5.45 13.16
CA ASN A 63 3.44 -6.75 12.49
C ASN A 63 2.69 -7.77 13.37
N GLU A 64 2.91 -7.78 14.69
CA GLU A 64 2.14 -8.60 15.62
C GLU A 64 0.65 -8.29 15.52
N LEU A 65 0.26 -7.02 15.58
CA LEU A 65 -1.14 -6.59 15.45
C LEU A 65 -1.73 -6.96 14.08
N LEU A 66 -0.98 -6.73 13.00
CA LEU A 66 -1.41 -7.09 11.65
C LEU A 66 -1.55 -8.60 11.46
N ASN A 67 -0.66 -9.39 12.07
CA ASN A 67 -0.72 -10.85 12.03
C ASN A 67 -1.91 -11.38 12.84
N ASN A 68 -2.18 -10.80 14.01
CA ASN A 68 -3.35 -11.14 14.82
C ASN A 68 -4.64 -10.82 14.06
N PHE A 69 -4.70 -9.68 13.38
CA PHE A 69 -5.83 -9.31 12.52
C PHE A 69 -6.01 -10.29 11.36
N ALA A 70 -4.92 -10.61 10.64
CA ALA A 70 -4.95 -11.59 9.56
C ALA A 70 -5.47 -12.95 10.05
N SER A 71 -4.92 -13.46 11.16
CA SER A 71 -5.33 -14.74 11.76
C SER A 71 -6.80 -14.74 12.21
N MET A 72 -7.30 -13.60 12.70
CA MET A 72 -8.71 -13.46 13.05
C MET A 72 -9.62 -13.59 11.81
N LEU A 73 -9.23 -13.02 10.69
CA LEU A 73 -9.95 -13.11 9.42
C LEU A 73 -9.91 -14.55 8.87
N GLU A 74 -8.73 -15.19 8.88
CA GLU A 74 -8.55 -16.57 8.43
C GLU A 74 -9.39 -17.56 9.23
N LYS A 75 -9.48 -17.38 10.55
CA LYS A 75 -10.36 -18.18 11.42
C LYS A 75 -11.85 -18.05 11.07
N ARG A 76 -12.23 -16.98 10.37
CA ARG A 76 -13.59 -16.78 9.84
C ARG A 76 -13.75 -17.29 8.41
N GLY A 77 -12.76 -17.99 7.87
CA GLY A 77 -12.78 -18.54 6.51
C GLY A 77 -12.47 -17.52 5.42
N ILE A 78 -11.96 -16.34 5.79
CA ILE A 78 -11.57 -15.31 4.84
C ILE A 78 -10.13 -15.58 4.39
N LYS A 79 -9.91 -15.60 3.08
CA LYS A 79 -8.56 -15.71 2.55
C LYS A 79 -7.81 -14.40 2.74
N VAL A 80 -6.61 -14.46 3.29
CA VAL A 80 -5.74 -13.30 3.50
C VAL A 80 -4.48 -13.44 2.65
N ASP A 81 -4.22 -12.45 1.79
CA ASP A 81 -2.94 -12.30 1.11
C ASP A 81 -2.17 -11.10 1.71
N ARG A 82 -0.84 -11.13 1.58
CA ARG A 82 0.06 -10.13 2.15
C ARG A 82 0.97 -9.56 1.07
N PRO A 83 1.28 -8.25 1.08
CA PRO A 83 2.23 -7.65 0.15
C PRO A 83 3.64 -8.23 0.32
N VAL A 84 4.47 -8.01 -0.68
CA VAL A 84 5.91 -8.29 -0.64
C VAL A 84 6.64 -6.97 -0.31
N PRO A 85 7.14 -6.79 0.92
CA PRO A 85 7.80 -5.56 1.32
C PRO A 85 9.06 -5.30 0.50
N LEU A 86 9.23 -4.04 0.09
CA LEU A 86 10.45 -3.55 -0.54
C LEU A 86 11.40 -2.95 0.51
N ASN A 87 12.61 -2.63 0.09
CA ASN A 87 13.46 -1.73 0.86
C ASN A 87 12.92 -0.30 0.70
N HIS A 88 12.24 0.21 1.71
CA HIS A 88 11.67 1.56 1.69
C HIS A 88 12.70 2.64 2.09
N ASN A 89 13.84 2.25 2.69
CA ASN A 89 14.95 3.15 3.02
C ASN A 89 15.88 3.33 1.82
N GLN A 90 15.33 3.87 0.73
CA GLN A 90 16.09 4.14 -0.49
C GLN A 90 15.61 5.41 -1.16
N LYS A 91 16.55 6.11 -1.78
CA LYS A 91 16.24 7.29 -2.59
C LYS A 91 15.47 6.91 -3.84
N ILE A 92 14.46 7.71 -4.17
CA ILE A 92 13.70 7.59 -5.40
C ILE A 92 13.91 8.85 -6.21
N SER A 93 14.11 8.67 -7.51
CA SER A 93 14.24 9.75 -8.47
C SER A 93 13.35 9.49 -9.67
N THR A 94 12.58 10.49 -10.03
CA THR A 94 11.84 10.55 -11.30
C THR A 94 12.42 11.70 -12.14
N PRO A 95 11.98 11.88 -13.38
CA PRO A 95 12.36 13.07 -14.15
C PRO A 95 11.98 14.40 -13.50
N ASP A 96 10.91 14.40 -12.69
CA ASP A 96 10.30 15.63 -12.17
C ASP A 96 10.75 15.96 -10.73
N TRP A 97 11.07 14.95 -9.91
CA TRP A 97 11.36 15.14 -8.49
C TRP A 97 12.19 13.99 -7.89
N LYS A 98 12.67 14.22 -6.67
CA LYS A 98 13.40 13.25 -5.86
C LYS A 98 12.84 13.22 -4.45
N VAL A 99 12.98 12.06 -3.79
CA VAL A 99 12.69 11.87 -2.36
C VAL A 99 13.70 10.89 -1.77
N ASP A 100 14.08 11.11 -0.51
CA ASP A 100 15.18 10.34 0.11
C ASP A 100 14.75 8.99 0.68
N SER A 101 13.46 8.76 0.84
CA SER A 101 12.92 7.44 1.26
C SER A 101 11.48 7.25 0.79
N MET A 102 11.06 5.99 0.74
CA MET A 102 9.64 5.62 0.69
C MET A 102 9.07 5.52 2.11
N PHE A 103 7.77 5.22 2.21
CA PHE A 103 7.06 5.11 3.49
C PHE A 103 6.89 3.66 3.95
N GLY A 104 6.21 2.80 3.16
CA GLY A 104 5.93 1.42 3.57
C GLY A 104 4.89 0.70 2.71
N CYS A 105 4.32 -0.38 3.26
CA CYS A 105 3.24 -1.13 2.60
C CYS A 105 2.14 -1.59 3.58
N MET A 106 1.96 -0.85 4.67
CA MET A 106 0.98 -1.22 5.69
C MET A 106 -0.47 -0.88 5.30
N PRO A 107 -0.79 0.31 4.74
CA PRO A 107 -2.17 0.68 4.44
C PRO A 107 -2.57 0.30 3.00
N ALA A 108 -2.85 -0.99 2.75
CA ALA A 108 -3.22 -1.50 1.44
C ALA A 108 -4.39 -0.72 0.79
N ARG A 109 -5.39 -0.35 1.59
CA ARG A 109 -6.59 0.38 1.13
C ARG A 109 -6.31 1.75 0.53
N ASP A 110 -5.21 2.39 0.91
CA ASP A 110 -4.86 3.71 0.39
C ASP A 110 -4.27 3.61 -1.03
N ILE A 111 -3.70 2.46 -1.35
CA ILE A 111 -2.90 2.24 -2.55
C ILE A 111 -3.70 1.50 -3.63
N ILE A 112 -4.58 0.60 -3.21
CA ILE A 112 -5.39 -0.22 -4.10
C ILE A 112 -6.88 0.02 -3.81
N LEU A 113 -7.60 0.48 -4.82
CA LEU A 113 -9.05 0.51 -4.84
C LEU A 113 -9.58 -0.67 -5.65
N THR A 114 -10.55 -1.40 -5.09
CA THR A 114 -11.21 -2.49 -5.80
C THR A 114 -12.67 -2.11 -6.06
N VAL A 115 -13.09 -2.13 -7.34
CA VAL A 115 -14.46 -1.84 -7.75
C VAL A 115 -14.91 -2.93 -8.73
N GLY A 116 -15.91 -3.70 -8.35
CA GLY A 116 -16.36 -4.83 -9.15
C GLY A 116 -15.23 -5.83 -9.40
N ASN A 117 -14.89 -6.05 -10.65
CA ASN A 117 -13.78 -6.92 -11.08
C ASN A 117 -12.50 -6.15 -11.42
N GLU A 118 -12.40 -4.91 -11.02
CA GLU A 118 -11.25 -4.04 -11.33
C GLU A 118 -10.45 -3.70 -10.07
N MET A 119 -9.13 -3.78 -10.16
CA MET A 119 -8.20 -3.23 -9.18
C MET A 119 -7.50 -2.02 -9.77
N LEU A 120 -7.65 -0.89 -9.11
CA LEU A 120 -7.07 0.38 -9.50
C LEU A 120 -5.91 0.73 -8.56
N GLU A 121 -4.72 0.99 -9.10
CA GLU A 121 -3.62 1.59 -8.36
C GLU A 121 -3.90 3.08 -8.16
N ALA A 122 -4.12 3.48 -6.90
CA ALA A 122 -4.45 4.85 -6.57
C ALA A 122 -3.25 5.77 -6.70
N THR A 123 -3.52 7.01 -7.06
CA THR A 123 -2.54 8.09 -7.04
C THR A 123 -2.33 8.57 -5.61
N MET A 124 -1.07 8.62 -5.18
CA MET A 124 -0.70 9.10 -3.85
C MET A 124 -0.28 10.58 -3.90
N SER A 125 -0.70 11.33 -2.90
CA SER A 125 -0.38 12.77 -2.79
C SER A 125 1.05 13.04 -2.32
N TYR A 126 1.68 12.10 -1.61
CA TYR A 126 3.06 12.23 -1.13
C TYR A 126 4.02 11.51 -2.07
N ARG A 127 5.14 12.14 -2.41
CA ARG A 127 6.19 11.56 -3.28
C ARG A 127 6.75 10.27 -2.68
N CYS A 128 6.96 10.22 -1.38
CA CYS A 128 7.43 9.02 -0.68
C CYS A 128 6.48 7.83 -0.79
N ARG A 129 5.22 8.04 -1.15
CA ARG A 129 4.21 6.99 -1.29
C ARG A 129 3.91 6.58 -2.74
N TRP A 130 4.42 7.30 -3.73
CA TRP A 130 4.08 7.09 -5.14
C TRP A 130 4.35 5.68 -5.65
N PHE A 131 5.37 5.01 -5.13
CA PHE A 131 5.78 3.68 -5.56
C PHE A 131 5.41 2.56 -4.57
N GLU A 132 4.56 2.84 -3.59
CA GLU A 132 4.10 1.82 -2.63
C GLU A 132 3.33 0.68 -3.31
N TYR A 133 2.69 0.92 -4.44
CA TYR A 133 2.00 -0.10 -5.25
C TYR A 133 2.94 -1.24 -5.67
N LEU A 134 4.23 -1.01 -5.78
CA LEU A 134 5.21 -2.04 -6.15
C LEU A 134 5.26 -3.20 -5.14
N ASN A 135 4.91 -2.94 -3.88
CA ASN A 135 4.78 -3.99 -2.87
C ASN A 135 3.62 -4.96 -3.17
N TYR A 136 2.62 -4.48 -3.89
CA TYR A 136 1.39 -5.23 -4.21
C TYR A 136 1.41 -5.83 -5.62
N ARG A 137 2.29 -5.35 -6.50
CA ARG A 137 2.42 -5.83 -7.88
C ARG A 137 2.55 -7.35 -8.01
N PRO A 138 3.31 -8.07 -7.16
CA PRO A 138 3.37 -9.53 -7.23
C PRO A 138 2.02 -10.20 -7.00
N LEU A 139 1.19 -9.65 -6.10
CA LEU A 139 -0.16 -10.15 -5.85
C LEU A 139 -1.10 -9.84 -7.02
N ILE A 140 -1.09 -8.60 -7.50
CA ILE A 140 -1.93 -8.16 -8.61
C ILE A 140 -1.63 -8.99 -9.85
N LYS A 141 -0.34 -9.19 -10.16
CA LYS A 141 0.08 -10.04 -11.28
C LYS A 141 -0.46 -11.47 -11.14
N LYS A 142 -0.31 -12.08 -9.95
CA LYS A 142 -0.83 -13.41 -9.65
C LYS A 142 -2.35 -13.49 -9.84
N TYR A 143 -3.09 -12.46 -9.43
CA TYR A 143 -4.54 -12.42 -9.60
C TYR A 143 -4.92 -12.30 -11.06
N PHE A 144 -4.27 -11.40 -11.79
CA PHE A 144 -4.50 -11.19 -13.22
C PHE A 144 -4.24 -12.45 -14.06
N GLU A 145 -3.21 -13.22 -13.72
CA GLU A 145 -2.90 -14.49 -14.38
C GLU A 145 -3.97 -15.58 -14.12
N GLN A 146 -4.66 -15.52 -12.98
CA GLN A 146 -5.61 -16.55 -12.54
C GLN A 146 -7.08 -16.19 -12.77
N ASP A 147 -7.40 -14.91 -12.89
CA ASP A 147 -8.76 -14.38 -13.06
C ASP A 147 -8.84 -13.65 -14.41
N LYS A 148 -9.38 -14.33 -15.41
CA LYS A 148 -9.49 -13.81 -16.78
C LYS A 148 -10.45 -12.63 -16.92
N ASN A 149 -11.31 -12.42 -15.94
CA ASN A 149 -12.29 -11.32 -15.92
C ASN A 149 -11.77 -10.10 -15.16
N MET A 150 -10.62 -10.23 -14.48
CA MET A 150 -10.02 -9.14 -13.74
C MET A 150 -9.53 -8.04 -14.68
N ARG A 151 -9.80 -6.81 -14.30
CA ARG A 151 -9.22 -5.61 -14.90
C ARG A 151 -8.22 -4.99 -13.93
N HIS A 152 -7.20 -4.36 -14.50
CA HIS A 152 -6.19 -3.64 -13.72
C HIS A 152 -5.85 -2.35 -14.43
N GLU A 153 -5.95 -1.25 -13.69
CA GLU A 153 -5.68 0.08 -14.18
C GLU A 153 -4.83 0.87 -13.17
N THR A 154 -4.22 1.92 -13.65
CA THR A 154 -3.48 2.88 -12.83
C THR A 154 -4.15 4.24 -12.92
N ALA A 155 -4.44 4.86 -11.78
CA ALA A 155 -4.97 6.21 -11.76
C ALA A 155 -3.98 7.20 -12.40
N PRO A 156 -4.47 8.28 -13.04
CA PRO A 156 -3.62 9.32 -13.59
C PRO A 156 -2.72 9.91 -12.50
N LYS A 157 -1.49 10.26 -12.88
CA LYS A 157 -0.58 10.96 -11.97
C LYS A 157 -1.17 12.30 -11.55
N PRO A 158 -0.99 12.73 -10.28
CA PRO A 158 -1.41 14.07 -9.87
C PRO A 158 -0.62 15.13 -10.67
N ARG A 159 -1.24 16.27 -10.86
CA ARG A 159 -0.51 17.42 -11.36
C ARG A 159 0.51 17.88 -10.32
N LEU A 160 1.69 18.25 -10.79
CA LEU A 160 2.63 19.02 -10.00
C LEU A 160 2.01 20.39 -9.70
N THR A 161 2.30 20.95 -8.54
CA THR A 161 1.92 22.27 -8.11
C THR A 161 3.15 23.12 -7.86
N ASP A 162 3.00 24.41 -7.68
CA ASP A 162 4.12 25.32 -7.36
C ASP A 162 4.78 24.99 -6.00
N ALA A 163 4.16 24.14 -5.20
CA ALA A 163 4.69 23.66 -3.94
C ALA A 163 5.54 22.38 -4.09
N ASP A 164 5.65 21.84 -5.29
CA ASP A 164 6.36 20.58 -5.58
C ASP A 164 7.86 20.80 -5.84
#